data_b51a365cfa74ae51c2b61d40591e71f2
#
_entry.id   b51a365cfa74ae51c2b61d40591e71f2
#
_cell.length_a   1.000
_cell.length_b   1.000
_cell.length_c   1.000
_cell.angle_alpha   90.00
_cell.angle_beta   90.00
_cell.angle_gamma   90.00
#
_symmetry.space_group_name_H-M   'P 1'
#
loop_
_entity.id
_entity.type
_entity.pdbx_description
1 polymer ?
#
loop_
_entity_poly.entity_id
_entity_poly.type
_entity_poly.pdbx_seq_one_letter_code
_entity_poly.pdbx_strand_id
1 'polypeptide(L)'
;MFGKCLANELIKDKIRVNTLNLGLILTPDWIKTATQLTQGTERTWQDYIQGIADEHAPIKRFATPEEIANFFIFLCSDRASYSVGSTYYVDGGMLRVVN
;
A
#
# COMPACT_ATOMS: atom_id res chain seq x y z
N MET A 1 -2.54 13.62 -9.57
CA MET A 1 -3.45 14.77 -9.79
C MET A 1 -4.81 14.36 -10.30
N PHE A 2 -4.90 13.25 -11.01
CA PHE A 2 -6.19 12.75 -11.47
C PHE A 2 -7.21 12.56 -10.34
N GLY A 3 -6.80 11.96 -9.25
CA GLY A 3 -7.68 11.74 -8.08
C GLY A 3 -8.19 13.05 -7.50
N LYS A 4 -7.35 14.09 -7.43
CA LYS A 4 -7.76 15.39 -6.90
C LYS A 4 -8.78 16.05 -7.83
N CYS A 5 -8.57 16.00 -9.13
CA CYS A 5 -9.50 16.57 -10.10
C CYS A 5 -10.85 15.86 -10.04
N LEU A 6 -10.85 14.53 -9.98
CA LEU A 6 -12.07 13.74 -9.88
C LEU A 6 -12.80 14.02 -8.57
N ALA A 7 -12.06 14.14 -7.45
CA ALA A 7 -12.64 14.45 -6.15
C ALA A 7 -13.35 15.81 -6.17
N ASN A 8 -12.70 16.81 -6.74
CA ASN A 8 -13.28 18.16 -6.83
C ASN A 8 -14.55 18.18 -7.66
N GLU A 9 -14.62 17.37 -8.70
CA GLU A 9 -15.80 17.29 -9.54
C GLU A 9 -16.96 16.55 -8.89
N LEU A 10 -16.66 15.46 -8.18
CA LEU A 10 -17.69 14.57 -7.63
C LEU A 10 -18.19 14.99 -6.25
N ILE A 11 -17.46 15.87 -5.54
CA ILE A 11 -17.89 16.22 -4.17
C ILE A 11 -19.22 16.98 -4.16
N LYS A 12 -19.53 17.72 -5.20
CA LYS A 12 -20.83 18.39 -5.34
C LYS A 12 -22.00 17.39 -5.34
N ASP A 13 -21.74 16.15 -5.73
CA ASP A 13 -22.71 15.04 -5.66
C ASP A 13 -22.56 14.24 -4.39
N LYS A 14 -21.79 14.74 -3.41
CA LYS A 14 -21.51 14.09 -2.12
C LYS A 14 -20.77 12.75 -2.27
N ILE A 15 -19.97 12.64 -3.32
CA ILE A 15 -19.09 11.50 -3.54
C ILE A 15 -17.66 11.91 -3.21
N ARG A 16 -17.07 11.20 -2.26
CA ARG A 16 -15.66 11.43 -1.89
C ARG A 16 -14.75 10.52 -2.69
N VAL A 17 -13.64 11.05 -3.15
CA VAL A 17 -12.61 10.29 -3.86
C VAL A 17 -11.27 10.58 -3.20
N ASN A 18 -10.56 9.55 -2.82
CA ASN A 18 -9.21 9.63 -2.28
C ASN A 18 -8.32 8.61 -2.99
N THR A 19 -7.03 8.80 -2.88
CA THR A 19 -6.05 7.94 -3.51
C THR A 19 -5.16 7.29 -2.46
N LEU A 20 -4.87 6.00 -2.65
CA LEU A 20 -3.92 5.27 -1.82
C LEU A 20 -2.74 4.84 -2.68
N ASN A 21 -1.54 5.24 -2.26
CA ASN A 21 -0.30 4.72 -2.81
C ASN A 21 0.26 3.68 -1.84
N LEU A 22 0.38 2.45 -2.32
CA LEU A 22 0.75 1.31 -1.49
C LEU A 22 2.21 0.94 -1.73
N GLY A 23 2.84 0.40 -0.69
CA GLY A 23 4.18 -0.14 -0.79
C GLY A 23 4.17 -1.64 -1.01
N LEU A 24 5.02 -2.35 -0.27
CA LEU A 24 5.16 -3.80 -0.39
C LEU A 24 4.07 -4.48 0.44
N ILE A 25 3.19 -5.19 -0.25
CA ILE A 25 2.10 -5.95 0.37
C ILE A 25 2.31 -7.42 0.06
N LEU A 26 2.25 -8.26 1.08
CA LEU A 26 2.45 -9.69 0.91
C LEU A 26 1.22 -10.33 0.28
N THR A 27 1.29 -10.49 -1.03
CA THR A 27 0.24 -11.09 -1.85
C THR A 27 0.66 -12.49 -2.31
N PRO A 28 -0.29 -13.32 -2.77
CA PRO A 28 0.07 -14.62 -3.35
C PRO A 28 1.08 -14.53 -4.50
N ASP A 29 1.04 -13.47 -5.29
CA ASP A 29 1.99 -13.28 -6.40
C ASP A 29 3.42 -13.11 -5.89
N TRP A 30 3.61 -12.34 -4.82
CA TRP A 30 4.93 -12.19 -4.20
C TRP A 30 5.45 -13.52 -3.66
N ILE A 31 4.58 -14.27 -2.99
CA ILE A 31 4.96 -15.58 -2.44
C ILE A 31 5.34 -16.54 -3.57
N LYS A 32 4.57 -16.56 -4.64
CA LYS A 32 4.86 -17.40 -5.80
C LYS A 32 6.21 -17.05 -6.43
N THR A 33 6.45 -15.77 -6.67
CA THR A 33 7.71 -15.29 -7.25
C THR A 33 8.89 -15.65 -6.34
N ALA A 34 8.77 -15.39 -5.06
CA ALA A 34 9.83 -15.69 -4.08
C ALA A 34 10.10 -17.18 -4.01
N THR A 35 9.05 -18.01 -4.06
CA THR A 35 9.20 -19.46 -4.06
C THR A 35 9.95 -19.94 -5.30
N GLN A 36 9.62 -19.40 -6.47
CA GLN A 36 10.29 -19.76 -7.72
C GLN A 36 11.76 -19.37 -7.71
N LEU A 37 12.06 -18.16 -7.21
CA LEU A 37 13.44 -17.65 -7.21
C LEU A 37 14.35 -18.34 -6.18
N THR A 38 13.77 -18.95 -5.17
CA THR A 38 14.54 -19.67 -4.15
C THR A 38 14.57 -21.18 -4.35
N GLN A 39 13.90 -21.68 -5.39
CA GLN A 39 13.89 -23.10 -5.72
C GLN A 39 15.30 -23.62 -5.98
N GLY A 40 15.65 -24.74 -5.38
CA GLY A 40 16.98 -25.34 -5.54
C GLY A 40 18.09 -24.65 -4.73
N THR A 41 17.74 -23.70 -3.89
CA THR A 41 18.68 -23.00 -3.00
C THR A 41 18.37 -23.35 -1.55
N GLU A 42 19.28 -22.98 -0.64
CA GLU A 42 19.07 -23.15 0.80
C GLU A 42 18.15 -22.05 1.39
N ARG A 43 17.86 -21.01 0.60
CA ARG A 43 17.02 -19.91 1.05
C ARG A 43 15.55 -20.27 0.93
N THR A 44 14.74 -19.74 1.85
CA THR A 44 13.28 -19.87 1.80
C THR A 44 12.67 -18.65 1.11
N TRP A 45 11.41 -18.77 0.71
CA TRP A 45 10.72 -17.62 0.15
C TRP A 45 10.60 -16.48 1.19
N GLN A 46 10.51 -16.84 2.48
CA GLN A 46 10.49 -15.84 3.56
C GLN A 46 11.80 -15.05 3.60
N ASP A 47 12.94 -15.72 3.40
CA ASP A 47 14.24 -15.05 3.36
C ASP A 47 14.29 -14.04 2.21
N TYR A 48 13.77 -14.42 1.05
CA TYR A 48 13.72 -13.55 -0.11
C TYR A 48 12.86 -12.30 0.16
N ILE A 49 11.66 -12.50 0.70
CA ILE A 49 10.75 -11.42 1.04
C ILE A 49 11.39 -10.47 2.06
N GLN A 50 12.01 -11.02 3.09
CA GLN A 50 12.67 -10.21 4.11
C GLN A 50 13.84 -9.41 3.52
N GLY A 51 14.58 -9.98 2.58
CA GLY A 51 15.67 -9.27 1.89
C GLY A 51 15.16 -8.07 1.09
N ILE A 52 14.03 -8.24 0.40
CA ILE A 52 13.39 -7.13 -0.33
C ILE A 52 12.93 -6.03 0.65
N ALA A 53 12.31 -6.41 1.74
CA ALA A 53 11.84 -5.45 2.74
C ALA A 53 13.00 -4.70 3.39
N ASP A 54 14.09 -5.40 3.72
CA ASP A 54 15.27 -4.79 4.32
C ASP A 54 15.91 -3.75 3.40
N GLU A 55 15.88 -4.00 2.11
CA GLU A 55 16.49 -3.12 1.11
C GLU A 55 15.60 -1.90 0.82
N HIS A 56 14.29 -2.08 0.73
CA HIS A 56 13.39 -1.07 0.19
C HIS A 56 12.47 -0.40 1.21
N ALA A 57 12.10 -1.09 2.28
CA ALA A 57 11.12 -0.58 3.23
C ALA A 57 11.76 -0.18 4.55
N PRO A 58 11.71 1.10 4.94
CA PRO A 58 12.22 1.53 6.25
C PRO A 58 11.63 0.76 7.43
N ILE A 59 10.36 0.34 7.33
CA ILE A 59 9.72 -0.48 8.37
C ILE A 59 10.26 -1.92 8.42
N LYS A 60 11.01 -2.34 7.39
CA LYS A 60 11.69 -3.65 7.32
C LYS A 60 10.76 -4.84 7.28
N ARG A 61 9.57 -4.67 6.75
CA ARG A 61 8.64 -5.78 6.52
C ARG A 61 7.63 -5.42 5.43
N PHE A 62 7.01 -6.45 4.85
CA PHE A 62 5.85 -6.27 4.00
C PHE A 62 4.62 -6.02 4.88
N ALA A 63 3.67 -5.30 4.34
CA ALA A 63 2.35 -5.16 4.95
C ALA A 63 1.54 -6.43 4.72
N THR A 64 0.61 -6.70 5.62
CA THR A 64 -0.38 -7.74 5.38
C THR A 64 -1.54 -7.15 4.57
N PRO A 65 -2.25 -7.98 3.77
CA PRO A 65 -3.46 -7.50 3.09
C PRO A 65 -4.50 -6.92 4.05
N GLU A 66 -4.60 -7.46 5.25
CA GLU A 66 -5.53 -6.99 6.29
C GLU A 66 -5.23 -5.57 6.72
N GLU A 67 -3.93 -5.22 6.88
CA GLU A 67 -3.54 -3.86 7.24
C GLU A 67 -4.03 -2.86 6.20
N ILE A 68 -3.91 -3.21 4.93
CA ILE A 68 -4.34 -2.35 3.83
C ILE A 68 -5.87 -2.30 3.76
N ALA A 69 -6.53 -3.44 3.92
CA ALA A 69 -8.00 -3.50 3.90
C ALA A 69 -8.60 -2.62 5.00
N ASN A 70 -8.01 -2.64 6.20
CA ASN A 70 -8.46 -1.80 7.30
C ASN A 70 -8.39 -0.31 6.95
N PHE A 71 -7.36 0.10 6.24
CA PHE A 71 -7.20 1.49 5.81
C PHE A 71 -8.29 1.87 4.79
N PHE A 72 -8.56 0.99 3.82
CA PHE A 72 -9.63 1.21 2.85
C PHE A 72 -11.00 1.32 3.55
N ILE A 73 -11.27 0.44 4.48
CA ILE A 73 -12.54 0.45 5.23
C ILE A 73 -12.71 1.79 5.96
N PHE A 74 -11.64 2.26 6.60
CA PHE A 74 -11.68 3.56 7.27
C PHE A 74 -12.02 4.70 6.29
N LEU A 75 -11.33 4.74 5.15
CA LEU A 75 -11.54 5.80 4.17
C LEU A 75 -12.92 5.77 3.54
N CYS A 76 -13.52 4.59 3.41
CA CYS A 76 -14.88 4.46 2.88
C CYS A 76 -15.97 4.71 3.93
N SER A 77 -15.59 4.87 5.19
CA SER A 77 -16.55 5.07 6.28
C SER A 77 -16.81 6.55 6.52
N ASP A 78 -17.87 6.82 7.26
CA ASP A 78 -18.21 8.18 7.70
C ASP A 78 -17.15 8.79 8.62
N ARG A 79 -16.29 7.95 9.20
CA ARG A 79 -15.20 8.42 10.04
C ARG A 79 -14.18 9.25 9.26
N ALA A 80 -14.10 9.05 7.94
CA ALA A 80 -13.24 9.82 7.05
C ALA A 80 -14.03 10.84 6.23
N SER A 81 -15.13 11.32 6.75
CA SER A 81 -16.07 12.15 5.99
C SER A 81 -15.51 13.49 5.52
N TYR A 82 -14.44 13.98 6.15
CA TYR A 82 -13.82 15.24 5.77
C TYR A 82 -12.64 15.05 4.81
N SER A 83 -12.32 13.82 4.47
CA SER A 83 -11.20 13.50 3.57
C SER A 83 -11.67 13.47 2.12
N VAL A 84 -11.25 14.43 1.34
CA VAL A 84 -11.65 14.60 -0.07
C VAL A 84 -10.42 14.98 -0.89
N GLY A 85 -10.11 14.17 -1.90
CA GLY A 85 -9.04 14.45 -2.83
C GLY A 85 -7.64 14.28 -2.26
N SER A 86 -7.50 13.62 -1.15
CA SER A 86 -6.21 13.38 -0.51
C SER A 86 -5.52 12.16 -1.09
N THR A 87 -4.19 12.17 -1.07
CA THR A 87 -3.37 11.02 -1.39
C THR A 87 -2.70 10.53 -0.11
N TYR A 88 -2.89 9.26 0.20
CA TYR A 88 -2.33 8.64 1.39
C TYR A 88 -1.26 7.64 0.98
N TYR A 89 -0.10 7.73 1.61
CA TYR A 89 1.02 6.83 1.36
C TYR A 89 1.06 5.79 2.48
N VAL A 90 0.67 4.56 2.14
CA VAL A 90 0.64 3.44 3.08
C VAL A 90 1.71 2.46 2.60
N ASP A 91 2.96 2.79 2.88
CA ASP A 91 4.10 2.17 2.20
C ASP A 91 5.28 1.84 3.12
N GLY A 92 5.08 1.85 4.43
CA GLY A 92 6.14 1.54 5.38
C GLY A 92 7.32 2.51 5.31
N GLY A 93 7.11 3.71 4.78
CA GLY A 93 8.13 4.74 4.68
C GLY A 93 8.96 4.69 3.40
N MET A 94 8.55 3.90 2.41
CA MET A 94 9.31 3.75 1.16
C MET A 94 9.44 5.05 0.38
N LEU A 95 8.37 5.85 0.33
CA LEU A 95 8.41 7.12 -0.37
C LEU A 95 9.18 8.13 0.45
N ARG A 96 10.19 8.72 -0.16
CA ARG A 96 10.93 9.83 0.47
C ARG A 96 10.29 11.12 0.04
N VAL A 97 9.65 11.79 1.00
CA VAL A 97 9.07 13.11 0.78
C VAL A 97 9.95 14.13 1.47
N VAL A 98 10.40 15.11 0.69
CA VAL A 98 11.17 16.24 1.23
C VAL A 98 10.19 17.39 1.43
N ASN A 99 10.00 17.74 2.69
CA ASN A 99 9.15 18.87 3.05
C ASN A 99 9.98 20.12 3.27
#